data_fb2b066261f354acbfec5ca18e426797
#
_entry.id   fb2b066261f354acbfec5ca18e426797
#
_cell.length_a   1.000
_cell.length_b   1.000
_cell.length_c   1.000
_cell.angle_alpha   90.00
_cell.angle_beta   90.00
_cell.angle_gamma   90.00
#
_symmetry.space_group_name_H-M   'P 1'
#
loop_
_entity.id
_entity.type
_entity.pdbx_description
1 polymer ?
#
loop_
_entity_poly.entity_id
_entity_poly.type
_entity_poly.pdbx_seq_one_letter_code
_entity_poly.pdbx_strand_id
1 'polypeptide(L)'
;MIFESEYIITADEGVRGGKTIPLKATTDEALTNCPNVKKCIVVKRTGNYVYWDNDRDVWYHELIKDVSNVCEPEEMSAEDPLFILYTSGSTGKPKGVLHTTGGYMVYASMTHQYIFNYKPKDIYWCTADIGWVTGHSYIIYGPLSNGATTIMFEGVPNYPDSSRWWQIVDKYKVNIFYTAPTAIRSLMREGDGPVKKTS
;
A
#
# COMPACT_ATOMS: atom_id res chain seq x y z
N MET A 1 12.75 -18.26 4.36
CA MET A 1 11.74 -17.69 3.45
C MET A 1 10.89 -18.82 2.93
N ILE A 2 9.56 -18.69 2.92
CA ILE A 2 8.67 -19.78 2.45
C ILE A 2 8.61 -19.78 0.92
N PHE A 3 8.97 -18.67 0.27
CA PHE A 3 9.06 -18.53 -1.19
C PHE A 3 10.49 -18.19 -1.57
N GLU A 4 10.97 -18.85 -2.62
CA GLU A 4 12.31 -18.64 -3.17
C GLU A 4 12.36 -17.39 -4.07
N SER A 5 11.88 -16.25 -3.54
CA SER A 5 11.92 -14.98 -4.28
C SER A 5 13.36 -14.55 -4.51
N GLU A 6 13.69 -14.27 -5.76
CA GLU A 6 15.03 -13.82 -6.16
C GLU A 6 15.17 -12.29 -6.12
N TYR A 7 14.06 -11.57 -6.05
CA TYR A 7 13.99 -10.11 -6.08
C TYR A 7 13.19 -9.58 -4.90
N ILE A 8 13.64 -8.46 -4.35
CA ILE A 8 12.91 -7.71 -3.34
C ILE A 8 12.86 -6.23 -3.74
N ILE A 9 11.74 -5.58 -3.49
CA ILE A 9 11.58 -4.15 -3.68
C ILE A 9 11.34 -3.50 -2.32
N THR A 10 12.12 -2.47 -2.01
CA THR A 10 11.99 -1.68 -0.79
C THR A 10 12.21 -0.20 -1.10
N ALA A 11 12.14 0.66 -0.09
CA ALA A 11 12.60 2.04 -0.19
C ALA A 11 13.82 2.26 0.70
N ASP A 12 14.56 3.34 0.45
CA ASP A 12 15.63 3.77 1.36
C ASP A 12 15.06 3.93 2.77
N GLU A 13 14.03 4.74 2.90
CA GLU A 13 13.30 4.98 4.14
C GLU A 13 11.83 5.25 3.84
N GLY A 14 10.97 5.12 4.85
CA GLY A 14 9.59 5.62 4.82
C GLY A 14 9.44 6.86 5.70
N VAL A 15 8.37 7.62 5.50
CA VAL A 15 8.01 8.76 6.34
C VAL A 15 6.62 8.51 6.93
N ARG A 16 6.52 8.53 8.26
CA ARG A 16 5.23 8.31 8.94
C ARG A 16 5.11 9.22 10.17
N GLY A 17 4.10 10.10 10.16
CA GLY A 17 3.83 10.99 11.28
C GLY A 17 5.03 11.89 11.65
N GLY A 18 5.77 12.38 10.66
CA GLY A 18 6.98 13.19 10.85
C GLY A 18 8.23 12.41 11.26
N LYS A 19 8.14 11.08 11.33
CA LYS A 19 9.29 10.20 11.66
C LYS A 19 9.77 9.44 10.44
N THR A 20 11.07 9.24 10.36
CA THR A 20 11.71 8.38 9.35
C THR A 20 11.69 6.93 9.81
N ILE A 21 11.32 6.02 8.90
CA ILE A 21 11.28 4.58 9.11
C ILE A 21 12.41 3.94 8.28
N PRO A 22 13.36 3.23 8.88
CA PRO A 22 14.54 2.70 8.18
C PRO A 22 14.20 1.41 7.41
N LEU A 23 13.48 1.52 6.29
CA LEU A 23 13.00 0.36 5.53
C LEU A 23 14.14 -0.46 4.94
N LYS A 24 15.16 0.20 4.36
CA LYS A 24 16.32 -0.49 3.79
C LYS A 24 17.09 -1.28 4.85
N ALA A 25 17.31 -0.69 6.03
CA ALA A 25 18.01 -1.36 7.11
C ALA A 25 17.26 -2.61 7.61
N THR A 26 15.92 -2.50 7.75
CA THR A 26 15.07 -3.65 8.10
C THR A 26 15.12 -4.73 7.01
N THR A 27 15.13 -4.32 5.75
CA THR A 27 15.28 -5.25 4.61
C THR A 27 16.64 -5.95 4.64
N ASP A 28 17.73 -5.22 4.88
CA ASP A 28 19.08 -5.80 4.97
C ASP A 28 19.20 -6.83 6.08
N GLU A 29 18.63 -6.55 7.25
CA GLU A 29 18.57 -7.52 8.35
C GLU A 29 17.82 -8.80 7.93
N ALA A 30 16.66 -8.67 7.28
CA ALA A 30 15.90 -9.82 6.78
C ALA A 30 16.71 -10.62 5.73
N LEU A 31 17.45 -9.95 4.86
CA LEU A 31 18.22 -10.56 3.78
C LEU A 31 19.41 -11.40 4.27
N THR A 32 19.88 -11.21 5.49
CA THR A 32 20.91 -12.08 6.08
C THR A 32 20.48 -13.56 6.12
N ASN A 33 19.17 -13.81 6.15
CA ASN A 33 18.58 -15.14 6.15
C ASN A 33 17.95 -15.56 4.82
N CYS A 34 18.25 -14.83 3.74
CA CYS A 34 17.60 -15.01 2.45
C CYS A 34 18.61 -15.13 1.29
N PRO A 35 19.40 -16.23 1.26
CA PRO A 35 20.51 -16.37 0.30
C PRO A 35 20.06 -16.43 -1.18
N ASN A 36 18.79 -16.70 -1.44
CA ASN A 36 18.26 -16.80 -2.82
C ASN A 36 17.96 -15.42 -3.44
N VAL A 37 17.98 -14.34 -2.65
CA VAL A 37 17.72 -12.98 -3.18
C VAL A 37 18.95 -12.50 -3.95
N LYS A 38 18.78 -12.33 -5.24
CA LYS A 38 19.82 -11.87 -6.17
C LYS A 38 19.90 -10.34 -6.24
N LYS A 39 18.75 -9.65 -6.18
CA LYS A 39 18.68 -8.19 -6.26
C LYS A 39 17.70 -7.59 -5.26
N CYS A 40 18.13 -6.47 -4.68
CA CYS A 40 17.30 -5.60 -3.86
C CYS A 40 17.12 -4.28 -4.61
N ILE A 41 15.90 -4.04 -5.08
CA ILE A 41 15.53 -2.83 -5.83
C ILE A 41 15.07 -1.77 -4.83
N VAL A 42 15.76 -0.64 -4.78
CA VAL A 42 15.56 0.38 -3.76
C VAL A 42 14.93 1.64 -4.38
N VAL A 43 13.76 2.02 -3.90
CA VAL A 43 13.11 3.27 -4.27
C VAL A 43 13.70 4.40 -3.42
N LYS A 44 14.18 5.45 -4.06
CA LYS A 44 14.72 6.63 -3.39
C LYS A 44 13.56 7.53 -2.93
N ARG A 45 13.19 7.45 -1.66
CA ARG A 45 12.09 8.20 -1.07
C ARG A 45 12.57 9.44 -0.30
N THR A 46 13.56 9.29 0.58
CA THR A 46 14.13 10.39 1.37
C THR A 46 15.43 10.91 0.79
N GLY A 47 16.22 10.03 0.17
CA GLY A 47 17.53 10.34 -0.34
C GLY A 47 18.62 10.41 0.74
N ASN A 48 18.31 10.03 1.98
CA ASN A 48 19.29 9.91 3.04
C ASN A 48 20.27 8.78 2.76
N TYR A 49 21.41 8.81 3.44
CA TYR A 49 22.38 7.73 3.34
C TYR A 49 21.81 6.44 3.95
N VAL A 50 21.92 5.34 3.20
CA VAL A 50 21.61 3.98 3.64
C VAL A 50 22.79 3.06 3.32
N TYR A 51 22.96 1.97 4.07
CA TYR A 51 23.92 0.95 3.72
C TYR A 51 23.64 0.40 2.31
N TRP A 52 24.70 0.15 1.56
CA TRP A 52 24.60 -0.27 0.16
C TRP A 52 25.53 -1.43 -0.15
N ASP A 53 24.99 -2.51 -0.67
CA ASP A 53 25.69 -3.67 -1.18
C ASP A 53 25.72 -3.59 -2.71
N ASN A 54 26.89 -3.30 -3.29
CA ASN A 54 27.05 -3.08 -4.73
C ASN A 54 26.75 -4.31 -5.59
N ASP A 55 26.85 -5.51 -5.04
CA ASP A 55 26.59 -6.75 -5.78
C ASP A 55 25.09 -7.08 -5.84
N ARG A 56 24.33 -6.58 -4.88
CA ARG A 56 22.91 -6.90 -4.68
C ARG A 56 21.98 -5.72 -4.95
N ASP A 57 22.31 -4.52 -4.47
CA ASP A 57 21.40 -3.39 -4.41
C ASP A 57 21.42 -2.59 -5.72
N VAL A 58 20.26 -2.15 -6.15
CA VAL A 58 20.09 -1.29 -7.34
C VAL A 58 19.01 -0.25 -7.10
N TRP A 59 19.27 0.98 -7.52
CA TRP A 59 18.26 2.02 -7.46
C TRP A 59 17.17 1.80 -8.48
N TYR A 60 15.91 1.87 -8.07
CA TYR A 60 14.76 1.72 -8.96
C TYR A 60 14.81 2.68 -10.15
N HIS A 61 15.10 3.97 -9.91
CA HIS A 61 15.16 4.98 -10.97
C HIS A 61 16.34 4.78 -11.95
N GLU A 62 17.40 4.08 -11.54
CA GLU A 62 18.47 3.68 -12.46
C GLU A 62 18.03 2.48 -13.32
N LEU A 63 17.38 1.51 -12.68
CA LEU A 63 16.93 0.29 -13.34
C LEU A 63 15.91 0.57 -14.46
N ILE A 64 15.06 1.58 -14.30
CA ILE A 64 13.97 1.87 -15.27
C ILE A 64 14.37 2.86 -16.37
N LYS A 65 15.62 3.39 -16.39
CA LYS A 65 16.03 4.43 -17.38
C LYS A 65 15.86 4.00 -18.83
N ASP A 66 16.21 2.77 -19.12
CA ASP A 66 16.30 2.23 -20.48
C ASP A 66 15.22 1.20 -20.80
N VAL A 67 14.18 1.08 -19.94
CA VAL A 67 13.10 0.16 -20.18
C VAL A 67 11.97 0.83 -20.97
N SER A 68 11.24 0.05 -21.77
CA SER A 68 10.05 0.51 -22.46
C SER A 68 8.98 0.95 -21.47
N ASN A 69 8.25 2.00 -21.79
CA ASN A 69 7.03 2.39 -21.07
C ASN A 69 5.79 1.58 -21.52
N VAL A 70 5.95 0.68 -22.46
CA VAL A 70 4.91 -0.26 -22.91
C VAL A 70 5.24 -1.63 -22.36
N CYS A 71 4.33 -2.18 -21.58
CA CYS A 71 4.37 -3.53 -21.06
C CYS A 71 2.99 -4.17 -21.31
N GLU A 72 2.95 -5.08 -22.27
CA GLU A 72 1.71 -5.79 -22.57
C GLU A 72 1.33 -6.68 -21.38
N PRO A 73 0.04 -6.72 -20.99
CA PRO A 73 -0.41 -7.58 -19.92
C PRO A 73 -0.28 -9.05 -20.30
N GLU A 74 0.21 -9.87 -19.36
CA GLU A 74 0.24 -11.31 -19.53
C GLU A 74 -1.18 -11.90 -19.43
N GLU A 75 -1.52 -12.83 -20.31
CA GLU A 75 -2.78 -13.57 -20.25
C GLU A 75 -2.75 -14.55 -19.07
N MET A 76 -3.68 -14.39 -18.13
CA MET A 76 -3.76 -15.20 -16.92
C MET A 76 -5.06 -15.98 -16.86
N SER A 77 -4.97 -17.23 -16.40
CA SER A 77 -6.15 -18.00 -16.01
C SER A 77 -6.75 -17.45 -14.72
N ALA A 78 -8.06 -17.63 -14.52
CA ALA A 78 -8.74 -17.23 -13.30
C ALA A 78 -8.13 -17.88 -12.04
N GLU A 79 -7.59 -19.07 -12.17
CA GLU A 79 -6.99 -19.83 -11.06
C GLU A 79 -5.48 -19.57 -10.89
N ASP A 80 -4.86 -18.81 -11.78
CA ASP A 80 -3.45 -18.47 -11.66
C ASP A 80 -3.20 -17.60 -10.43
N PRO A 81 -2.06 -17.78 -9.73
CA PRO A 81 -1.69 -16.97 -8.57
C PRO A 81 -1.61 -15.48 -8.92
N LEU A 82 -2.27 -14.65 -8.14
CA LEU A 82 -2.16 -13.19 -8.25
C LEU A 82 -1.10 -12.65 -7.29
N PHE A 83 -1.23 -12.97 -6.02
CA PHE A 83 -0.27 -12.62 -4.98
C PHE A 83 -0.42 -13.50 -3.75
N ILE A 84 0.60 -13.45 -2.89
CA ILE A 84 0.59 -14.10 -1.59
C ILE A 84 0.77 -13.03 -0.52
N LEU A 85 -0.17 -13.00 0.42
CA LEU A 85 -0.12 -12.07 1.54
C LEU A 85 0.00 -12.85 2.85
N TYR A 86 0.94 -12.44 3.69
CA TYR A 86 1.16 -13.05 4.98
C TYR A 86 0.29 -12.42 6.06
N THR A 87 -0.31 -13.28 6.88
CA THR A 87 -1.01 -12.87 8.10
C THR A 87 -0.21 -13.26 9.32
N SER A 88 -0.39 -12.54 10.44
CA SER A 88 0.33 -12.80 11.70
C SER A 88 0.06 -14.20 12.30
N GLY A 89 -1.00 -14.88 11.85
CA GLY A 89 -1.37 -16.23 12.29
C GLY A 89 -1.63 -16.33 13.80
N SER A 90 -2.63 -17.12 14.20
CA SER A 90 -2.93 -17.40 15.61
C SER A 90 -1.86 -18.23 16.33
N THR A 91 -0.95 -18.86 15.58
CA THR A 91 0.08 -19.78 16.10
C THR A 91 1.48 -19.17 16.19
N GLY A 92 1.61 -17.85 16.05
CA GLY A 92 2.88 -17.13 16.12
C GLY A 92 3.75 -17.19 14.85
N LYS A 93 3.53 -18.13 13.94
CA LYS A 93 4.20 -18.14 12.64
C LYS A 93 3.32 -17.50 11.58
N PRO A 94 3.86 -16.55 10.76
CA PRO A 94 3.11 -15.97 9.65
C PRO A 94 2.64 -17.07 8.68
N LYS A 95 1.38 -16.93 8.23
CA LYS A 95 0.79 -17.83 7.22
C LYS A 95 0.59 -17.05 5.92
N GLY A 96 1.15 -17.58 4.82
CA GLY A 96 0.93 -17.04 3.49
C GLY A 96 -0.44 -17.48 2.97
N VAL A 97 -1.24 -16.53 2.53
CA VAL A 97 -2.52 -16.76 1.87
C VAL A 97 -2.34 -16.45 0.40
N LEU A 98 -2.52 -17.46 -0.43
CA LEU A 98 -2.51 -17.31 -1.89
C LEU A 98 -3.88 -16.81 -2.35
N HIS A 99 -3.87 -15.72 -3.13
CA HIS A 99 -5.03 -15.21 -3.83
C HIS A 99 -4.89 -15.48 -5.32
N THR A 100 -5.97 -16.01 -5.95
CA THR A 100 -6.02 -16.28 -7.38
C THR A 100 -6.56 -15.08 -8.15
N THR A 101 -6.19 -14.97 -9.43
CA THR A 101 -6.44 -13.80 -10.26
C THR A 101 -7.93 -13.51 -10.42
N GLY A 102 -8.72 -14.48 -10.91
CA GLY A 102 -10.13 -14.26 -11.21
C GLY A 102 -11.00 -14.07 -9.98
N GLY A 103 -10.91 -14.97 -9.01
CA GLY A 103 -11.75 -14.95 -7.80
C GLY A 103 -11.53 -13.68 -6.98
N TYR A 104 -10.28 -13.30 -6.79
CA TYR A 104 -9.95 -12.09 -6.04
C TYR A 104 -10.41 -10.81 -6.74
N MET A 105 -10.18 -10.70 -8.06
CA MET A 105 -10.58 -9.53 -8.83
C MET A 105 -12.10 -9.35 -8.88
N VAL A 106 -12.85 -10.43 -9.08
CA VAL A 106 -14.33 -10.38 -9.02
C VAL A 106 -14.80 -9.91 -7.65
N TYR A 107 -14.27 -10.48 -6.57
CA TYR A 107 -14.62 -10.09 -5.21
C TYR A 107 -14.32 -8.62 -4.93
N ALA A 108 -13.10 -8.19 -5.21
CA ALA A 108 -12.66 -6.82 -4.92
C ALA A 108 -13.45 -5.79 -5.75
N SER A 109 -13.66 -6.07 -7.04
CA SER A 109 -14.42 -5.18 -7.94
C SER A 109 -15.87 -5.05 -7.52
N MET A 110 -16.57 -6.18 -7.34
CA MET A 110 -18.00 -6.18 -7.00
C MET A 110 -18.26 -5.57 -5.62
N THR A 111 -17.44 -5.91 -4.62
CA THR A 111 -17.62 -5.34 -3.28
C THR A 111 -17.34 -3.85 -3.26
N HIS A 112 -16.32 -3.37 -3.99
CA HIS A 112 -16.08 -1.95 -4.13
C HIS A 112 -17.27 -1.25 -4.79
N GLN A 113 -17.79 -1.77 -5.89
CA GLN A 113 -18.89 -1.16 -6.61
C GLN A 113 -20.20 -1.13 -5.79
N TYR A 114 -20.61 -2.27 -5.23
CA TYR A 114 -21.93 -2.41 -4.62
C TYR A 114 -21.97 -1.98 -3.15
N ILE A 115 -20.98 -2.36 -2.34
CA ILE A 115 -20.98 -2.04 -0.90
C ILE A 115 -20.75 -0.55 -0.66
N PHE A 116 -19.80 0.05 -1.40
CA PHE A 116 -19.54 1.49 -1.31
C PHE A 116 -20.50 2.32 -2.17
N ASN A 117 -21.38 1.68 -2.95
CA ASN A 117 -22.33 2.35 -3.85
C ASN A 117 -21.61 3.35 -4.79
N TYR A 118 -20.40 2.95 -5.24
CA TYR A 118 -19.55 3.78 -6.10
C TYR A 118 -20.28 4.19 -7.38
N LYS A 119 -20.19 5.46 -7.72
CA LYS A 119 -20.70 6.03 -8.98
C LYS A 119 -19.55 6.59 -9.82
N PRO A 120 -19.65 6.55 -11.16
CA PRO A 120 -18.67 7.19 -12.03
C PRO A 120 -18.43 8.65 -11.62
N LYS A 121 -17.14 9.04 -11.53
CA LYS A 121 -16.66 10.35 -11.09
C LYS A 121 -16.61 10.56 -9.57
N ASP A 122 -17.10 9.63 -8.75
CA ASP A 122 -16.84 9.72 -7.31
C ASP A 122 -15.35 9.66 -7.02
N ILE A 123 -14.93 10.48 -6.07
CA ILE A 123 -13.57 10.42 -5.52
C ILE A 123 -13.62 9.53 -4.28
N TYR A 124 -12.93 8.42 -4.36
CA TYR A 124 -12.88 7.41 -3.32
C TYR A 124 -11.57 7.50 -2.54
N TRP A 125 -11.64 7.36 -1.24
CA TRP A 125 -10.46 7.34 -0.39
C TRP A 125 -10.56 6.24 0.68
N CYS A 126 -9.65 5.27 0.58
CA CYS A 126 -9.40 4.27 1.61
C CYS A 126 -8.11 4.62 2.36
N THR A 127 -8.16 4.70 3.68
CA THR A 127 -7.02 5.06 4.53
C THR A 127 -6.30 3.85 5.12
N ALA A 128 -6.59 2.65 4.65
CA ALA A 128 -5.88 1.44 5.06
C ALA A 128 -4.39 1.53 4.66
N ASP A 129 -3.56 0.80 5.39
CA ASP A 129 -2.17 0.59 4.98
C ASP A 129 -2.13 -0.38 3.80
N ILE A 130 -1.31 -0.05 2.78
CA ILE A 130 -1.20 -0.88 1.57
C ILE A 130 -0.62 -2.27 1.85
N GLY A 131 0.11 -2.45 2.94
CA GLY A 131 0.63 -3.74 3.36
C GLY A 131 -0.42 -4.73 3.89
N TRP A 132 -1.65 -4.28 4.13
CA TRP A 132 -2.76 -5.13 4.56
C TRP A 132 -3.68 -5.49 3.41
N VAL A 133 -4.40 -6.62 3.53
CA VAL A 133 -5.37 -7.07 2.52
C VAL A 133 -6.43 -6.00 2.21
N THR A 134 -6.85 -5.22 3.19
CA THR A 134 -7.77 -4.10 2.98
C THR A 134 -7.19 -3.06 2.03
N GLY A 135 -5.90 -2.75 2.15
CA GLY A 135 -5.20 -1.85 1.23
C GLY A 135 -5.12 -2.43 -0.18
N HIS A 136 -4.76 -3.70 -0.32
CA HIS A 136 -4.77 -4.38 -1.62
C HIS A 136 -6.15 -4.31 -2.25
N SER A 137 -7.19 -4.72 -1.54
CA SER A 137 -8.56 -4.81 -2.07
C SER A 137 -9.16 -3.44 -2.39
N TYR A 138 -8.97 -2.45 -1.50
CA TYR A 138 -9.74 -1.21 -1.52
C TYR A 138 -8.93 0.08 -1.68
N ILE A 139 -7.62 -0.01 -1.93
CA ILE A 139 -6.83 1.11 -2.46
C ILE A 139 -6.51 0.85 -3.95
N ILE A 140 -6.19 -0.39 -4.30
CA ILE A 140 -5.69 -0.77 -5.63
C ILE A 140 -6.74 -1.54 -6.43
N TYR A 141 -6.93 -2.83 -6.12
CA TYR A 141 -7.64 -3.73 -7.02
C TYR A 141 -9.11 -3.34 -7.25
N GLY A 142 -9.89 -3.16 -6.20
CA GLY A 142 -11.32 -2.81 -6.31
C GLY A 142 -11.57 -1.47 -6.98
N PRO A 143 -10.99 -0.36 -6.49
CA PRO A 143 -11.19 0.94 -7.11
C PRO A 143 -10.70 1.01 -8.56
N LEU A 144 -9.48 0.54 -8.84
CA LEU A 144 -8.91 0.66 -10.18
C LEU A 144 -9.62 -0.23 -11.21
N SER A 145 -10.10 -1.43 -10.82
CA SER A 145 -10.89 -2.28 -11.71
C SER A 145 -12.24 -1.65 -12.09
N ASN A 146 -12.75 -0.74 -11.28
CA ASN A 146 -13.97 0.03 -11.56
C ASN A 146 -13.69 1.41 -12.19
N GLY A 147 -12.45 1.71 -12.57
CA GLY A 147 -12.06 3.00 -13.15
C GLY A 147 -12.24 4.18 -12.18
N ALA A 148 -12.17 3.91 -10.86
CA ALA A 148 -12.37 4.93 -9.85
C ALA A 148 -11.16 5.87 -9.71
N THR A 149 -11.43 7.14 -9.41
CA THR A 149 -10.41 8.04 -8.88
C THR A 149 -10.21 7.73 -7.40
N THR A 150 -9.04 7.20 -7.04
CA THR A 150 -8.70 6.85 -5.66
C THR A 150 -7.57 7.74 -5.14
N ILE A 151 -7.63 8.08 -3.85
CA ILE A 151 -6.58 8.85 -3.18
C ILE A 151 -5.63 7.88 -2.48
N MET A 152 -4.33 8.01 -2.77
CA MET A 152 -3.26 7.39 -2.01
C MET A 152 -2.61 8.45 -1.11
N PHE A 153 -2.59 8.18 0.19
CA PHE A 153 -2.11 9.13 1.18
C PHE A 153 -0.98 8.52 2.03
N GLU A 154 0.19 9.11 1.94
CA GLU A 154 1.31 8.78 2.83
C GLU A 154 1.21 9.65 4.09
N GLY A 155 0.71 9.08 5.17
CA GLY A 155 0.57 9.80 6.44
C GLY A 155 -0.24 9.06 7.49
N VAL A 156 -0.50 9.75 8.57
CA VAL A 156 -1.31 9.29 9.71
C VAL A 156 -2.43 10.30 10.00
N PRO A 157 -3.52 9.88 10.67
CA PRO A 157 -4.71 10.73 10.83
C PRO A 157 -4.49 11.99 11.66
N ASN A 158 -3.51 11.97 12.58
CA ASN A 158 -3.27 13.00 13.55
C ASN A 158 -1.95 13.78 13.33
N TYR A 159 -1.37 13.74 12.12
CA TYR A 159 -0.17 14.51 11.80
C TYR A 159 -0.38 15.36 10.54
N PRO A 160 0.00 16.64 10.55
CA PRO A 160 0.57 17.43 11.66
C PRO A 160 -0.41 17.70 12.81
N ASP A 161 -1.71 17.58 12.58
CA ASP A 161 -2.77 17.73 13.58
C ASP A 161 -4.00 16.86 13.21
N SER A 162 -4.98 16.76 14.10
CA SER A 162 -6.16 15.89 13.98
C SER A 162 -7.17 16.35 12.90
N SER A 163 -6.96 17.52 12.26
CA SER A 163 -7.79 17.98 11.14
C SER A 163 -7.30 17.48 9.77
N ARG A 164 -6.13 16.82 9.74
CA ARG A 164 -5.46 16.46 8.48
C ARG A 164 -6.33 15.68 7.50
N TRP A 165 -7.03 14.67 7.97
CA TRP A 165 -7.90 13.87 7.11
C TRP A 165 -9.09 14.67 6.58
N TRP A 166 -9.68 15.49 7.43
CA TRP A 166 -10.81 16.33 7.04
C TRP A 166 -10.41 17.38 6.01
N GLN A 167 -9.21 17.95 6.12
CA GLN A 167 -8.63 18.83 5.11
C GLN A 167 -8.47 18.13 3.75
N ILE A 168 -8.09 16.85 3.74
CA ILE A 168 -7.96 16.06 2.50
C ILE A 168 -9.35 15.80 1.92
N VAL A 169 -10.31 15.39 2.74
CA VAL A 169 -11.70 15.18 2.32
C VAL A 169 -12.27 16.43 1.67
N ASP A 170 -12.10 17.58 2.31
CA ASP A 170 -12.59 18.85 1.78
C ASP A 170 -11.83 19.28 0.52
N LYS A 171 -10.50 19.26 0.56
CA LYS A 171 -9.66 19.69 -0.57
C LYS A 171 -9.95 18.92 -1.86
N TYR A 172 -10.10 17.61 -1.76
CA TYR A 172 -10.31 16.73 -2.92
C TYR A 172 -11.77 16.35 -3.14
N LYS A 173 -12.69 16.91 -2.34
CA LYS A 173 -14.14 16.65 -2.45
C LYS A 173 -14.45 15.15 -2.46
N VAL A 174 -13.89 14.43 -1.48
CA VAL A 174 -14.04 12.98 -1.36
C VAL A 174 -15.51 12.62 -1.17
N ASN A 175 -16.04 11.78 -2.06
CA ASN A 175 -17.42 11.31 -2.02
C ASN A 175 -17.58 10.09 -1.11
N ILE A 176 -16.59 9.20 -1.14
CA ILE A 176 -16.60 7.94 -0.37
C ILE A 176 -15.32 7.85 0.45
N PHE A 177 -15.50 7.82 1.78
CA PHE A 177 -14.39 7.74 2.74
C PHE A 177 -14.47 6.42 3.51
N TYR A 178 -13.48 5.55 3.32
CA TYR A 178 -13.38 4.26 3.97
C TYR A 178 -12.18 4.18 4.89
N THR A 179 -12.40 3.87 6.16
CA THR A 179 -11.35 3.82 7.18
C THR A 179 -11.63 2.78 8.25
N ALA A 180 -10.63 2.52 9.09
CA ALA A 180 -10.76 1.60 10.22
C ALA A 180 -11.55 2.23 11.38
N PRO A 181 -12.41 1.48 12.08
CA PRO A 181 -13.12 1.97 13.26
C PRO A 181 -12.19 2.51 14.36
N THR A 182 -11.02 1.91 14.51
CA THR A 182 -10.01 2.35 15.49
C THR A 182 -9.46 3.74 15.18
N ALA A 183 -9.30 4.07 13.90
CA ALA A 183 -8.83 5.38 13.46
C ALA A 183 -9.89 6.46 13.76
N ILE A 184 -11.16 6.19 13.44
CA ILE A 184 -12.26 7.12 13.75
C ILE A 184 -12.39 7.32 15.25
N ARG A 185 -12.35 6.25 16.06
CA ARG A 185 -12.40 6.37 17.53
C ARG A 185 -11.25 7.19 18.09
N SER A 186 -10.05 7.08 17.50
CA SER A 186 -8.91 7.90 17.90
C SER A 186 -9.16 9.39 17.60
N LEU A 187 -9.69 9.71 16.42
CA LEU A 187 -10.02 11.08 16.05
C LEU A 187 -11.18 11.66 16.88
N MET A 188 -12.18 10.86 17.24
CA MET A 188 -13.29 11.28 18.12
C MET A 188 -12.81 11.77 19.50
N ARG A 189 -11.69 11.26 20.00
CA ARG A 189 -11.11 11.71 21.28
C ARG A 189 -10.63 13.16 21.23
N GLU A 190 -10.35 13.68 20.04
CA GLU A 190 -9.92 15.07 19.83
C GLU A 190 -11.11 16.06 19.77
N GLY A 191 -12.34 15.55 19.90
CA GLY A 191 -13.57 16.33 19.83
C GLY A 191 -13.93 16.81 18.43
N ASP A 192 -14.96 17.65 18.32
CA ASP A 192 -15.51 18.10 17.03
C ASP A 192 -14.73 19.28 16.40
N GLY A 193 -13.85 19.91 17.16
CA GLY A 193 -13.10 21.08 16.69
C GLY A 193 -12.35 20.87 15.39
N PRO A 194 -11.60 19.76 15.22
CA PRO A 194 -10.87 19.46 13.98
C PRO A 194 -11.76 19.34 12.75
N VAL A 195 -12.96 18.75 12.91
CA VAL A 195 -13.91 18.58 11.78
C VAL A 195 -14.53 19.91 11.39
N LYS A 196 -14.94 20.74 12.37
CA LYS A 196 -15.59 22.04 12.14
C LYS A 196 -14.70 23.08 11.46
N LYS A 197 -13.39 22.89 11.48
CA LYS A 197 -12.42 23.79 10.82
C LYS A 197 -12.34 23.59 9.31
N THR A 198 -12.94 22.53 8.77
CA THR A 198 -12.79 22.11 7.37
C THR A 198 -14.10 22.08 6.60
N SER A 199 -15.17 22.63 7.15
CA SER A 199 -16.49 22.74 6.50
C SER A 199 -16.68 24.07 5.78
#